data_38623d45013e1c793c899b63fb3646e7
#
_entry.id   38623d45013e1c793c899b63fb3646e7
#
_cell.length_a   1.000
_cell.length_b   1.000
_cell.length_c   1.000
_cell.angle_alpha   90.00
_cell.angle_beta   90.00
_cell.angle_gamma   90.00
#
_symmetry.space_group_name_H-M   'P 1'
#
loop_
_entity.id
_entity.type
_entity.pdbx_description
1 polymer ?
#
loop_
_entity_poly.entity_id
_entity_poly.type
_entity_poly.pdbx_seq_one_letter_code
_entity_poly.pdbx_strand_id
1 'polypeptide(L)'
;MIKLLIFVITLISHNIYAQYDSKDENRIIDTSDQIIILYNLAKKNIEDKEFKKSLKLLKALSRRDDLGSYEIEIFNLLGDSYRKIKKPNFEKSEKAYKKALAIDENNIATYVNLIDLYLLINEKEKAEEILIKLVNLIGTDQNIYKELKEEILNF
;
A
#
# COMPACT_ATOMS: atom_id res chain seq x y z
N MET A 1 -18.93 20.85 21.49
CA MET A 1 -18.41 20.96 20.10
C MET A 1 -17.65 19.71 19.66
N ILE A 2 -16.67 19.20 20.41
CA ILE A 2 -15.86 18.02 20.03
C ILE A 2 -16.72 16.74 19.84
N LYS A 3 -17.71 16.48 20.72
CA LYS A 3 -18.61 15.33 20.58
C LYS A 3 -19.50 15.37 19.33
N LEU A 4 -19.89 16.58 18.90
CA LEU A 4 -20.67 16.76 17.68
C LEU A 4 -19.81 16.52 16.43
N LEU A 5 -18.54 16.95 16.46
CA LEU A 5 -17.59 16.72 15.38
C LEU A 5 -17.26 15.22 15.21
N ILE A 6 -17.06 14.49 16.31
CA ILE A 6 -16.85 13.03 16.30
C ILE A 6 -18.09 12.31 15.76
N PHE A 7 -19.29 12.75 16.14
CA PHE A 7 -20.54 12.16 15.65
C PHE A 7 -20.75 12.40 14.15
N VAL A 8 -20.39 13.59 13.65
CA VAL A 8 -20.45 13.91 12.21
C VAL A 8 -19.42 13.08 11.44
N ILE A 9 -18.19 12.92 11.96
CA ILE A 9 -17.15 12.11 11.30
C ILE A 9 -17.57 10.62 11.29
N THR A 10 -18.17 10.11 12.35
CA THR A 10 -18.67 8.72 12.40
C THR A 10 -19.86 8.50 11.47
N LEU A 11 -20.77 9.48 11.33
CA LEU A 11 -21.88 9.42 10.40
C LEU A 11 -21.39 9.48 8.92
N ILE A 12 -20.42 10.32 8.64
CA ILE A 12 -19.82 10.41 7.30
C ILE A 12 -19.09 9.11 6.97
N SER A 13 -18.30 8.55 7.89
CA SER A 13 -17.63 7.27 7.69
C SER A 13 -18.62 6.11 7.53
N HIS A 14 -19.71 6.07 8.30
CA HIS A 14 -20.77 5.05 8.14
C HIS A 14 -21.51 5.17 6.81
N ASN A 15 -21.83 6.38 6.39
CA ASN A 15 -22.50 6.62 5.09
C ASN A 15 -21.59 6.25 3.92
N ILE A 16 -20.30 6.60 3.98
CA ILE A 16 -19.30 6.22 2.97
C ILE A 16 -19.11 4.69 2.95
N TYR A 17 -19.05 4.04 4.13
CA TYR A 17 -18.98 2.58 4.22
C TYR A 17 -20.25 1.89 3.68
N ALA A 18 -21.43 2.37 4.03
CA ALA A 18 -22.70 1.82 3.54
C ALA A 18 -22.86 2.02 2.02
N GLN A 19 -22.43 3.15 1.50
CA GLN A 19 -22.46 3.45 0.07
C GLN A 19 -21.44 2.61 -0.73
N TYR A 20 -20.31 2.24 -0.08
CA TYR A 20 -19.29 1.38 -0.68
C TYR A 20 -19.64 -0.12 -0.59
N ASP A 21 -20.45 -0.54 0.39
CA ASP A 21 -20.88 -1.94 0.58
C ASP A 21 -22.08 -2.34 -0.31
N SER A 22 -22.80 -1.35 -0.86
CA SER A 22 -23.82 -1.62 -1.86
C SER A 22 -23.17 -2.13 -3.15
N LYS A 23 -23.75 -3.14 -3.78
CA LYS A 23 -23.27 -3.89 -4.95
C LYS A 23 -22.99 -3.07 -6.23
N ASP A 24 -23.11 -1.75 -6.18
CA ASP A 24 -22.76 -0.84 -7.26
C ASP A 24 -21.23 -0.56 -7.26
N GLU A 25 -20.47 -1.49 -7.83
CA GLU A 25 -19.02 -1.30 -8.11
C GLU A 25 -18.74 -0.11 -9.06
N ASN A 26 -19.77 0.53 -9.60
CA ASN A 26 -19.67 1.61 -10.60
C ASN A 26 -19.99 3.02 -10.07
N ARG A 27 -20.24 3.21 -8.78
CA ARG A 27 -20.38 4.57 -8.26
C ARG A 27 -19.01 5.17 -8.01
N ILE A 28 -18.50 5.80 -9.04
CA ILE A 28 -17.30 6.63 -9.02
C ILE A 28 -17.52 7.76 -8.03
N ILE A 29 -16.71 7.74 -7.00
CA ILE A 29 -16.56 8.83 -6.04
C ILE A 29 -15.79 9.94 -6.77
N ASP A 30 -16.43 11.06 -7.04
CA ASP A 30 -16.03 11.98 -8.11
C ASP A 30 -15.30 13.25 -7.63
N THR A 31 -14.66 13.25 -6.47
CA THR A 31 -13.90 14.42 -6.02
C THR A 31 -12.53 14.07 -5.43
N SER A 32 -11.56 14.96 -5.59
CA SER A 32 -10.23 14.85 -4.96
C SER A 32 -10.31 14.68 -3.45
N ASP A 33 -11.25 15.37 -2.79
CA ASP A 33 -11.48 15.24 -1.34
C ASP A 33 -11.86 13.81 -0.93
N GLN A 34 -12.57 13.10 -1.81
CA GLN A 34 -12.96 11.72 -1.54
C GLN A 34 -11.80 10.74 -1.71
N ILE A 35 -10.84 10.99 -2.60
CA ILE A 35 -9.60 10.21 -2.68
C ILE A 35 -8.84 10.31 -1.36
N ILE A 36 -8.67 11.52 -0.83
CA ILE A 36 -7.98 11.79 0.42
C ILE A 36 -8.68 11.07 1.59
N ILE A 37 -10.01 11.16 1.66
CA ILE A 37 -10.79 10.51 2.73
C ILE A 37 -10.63 8.98 2.68
N LEU A 38 -10.79 8.36 1.50
CA LEU A 38 -10.67 6.91 1.36
C LEU A 38 -9.24 6.42 1.59
N TYR A 39 -8.25 7.17 1.12
CA TYR A 39 -6.85 6.88 1.36
C TYR A 39 -6.51 6.92 2.87
N ASN A 40 -6.90 7.98 3.57
CA ASN A 40 -6.68 8.10 5.01
C ASN A 40 -7.40 7.01 5.79
N LEU A 41 -8.62 6.63 5.38
CA LEU A 41 -9.35 5.53 5.98
C LEU A 41 -8.67 4.18 5.74
N ALA A 42 -8.10 3.98 4.54
CA ALA A 42 -7.33 2.78 4.23
C ALA A 42 -6.06 2.69 5.09
N LYS A 43 -5.32 3.80 5.28
CA LYS A 43 -4.16 3.85 6.18
C LYS A 43 -4.56 3.51 7.61
N LYS A 44 -5.60 4.14 8.13
CA LYS A 44 -6.10 3.84 9.47
C LYS A 44 -6.46 2.36 9.63
N ASN A 45 -7.12 1.76 8.66
CA ASN A 45 -7.44 0.34 8.71
C ASN A 45 -6.17 -0.56 8.72
N ILE A 46 -5.07 -0.12 8.11
CA ILE A 46 -3.77 -0.83 8.19
C ILE A 46 -3.19 -0.71 9.60
N GLU A 47 -3.18 0.49 10.19
CA GLU A 47 -2.74 0.74 11.56
C GLU A 47 -3.53 -0.11 12.57
N ASP A 48 -4.85 -0.21 12.37
CA ASP A 48 -5.77 -1.03 13.16
C ASP A 48 -5.67 -2.54 12.82
N LYS A 49 -4.76 -2.96 11.92
CA LYS A 49 -4.59 -4.33 11.40
C LYS A 49 -5.83 -4.91 10.69
N GLU A 50 -6.74 -4.06 10.29
CA GLU A 50 -7.96 -4.39 9.54
C GLU A 50 -7.69 -4.48 8.03
N PHE A 51 -6.69 -5.29 7.65
CA PHE A 51 -6.17 -5.37 6.27
C PHE A 51 -7.23 -5.70 5.23
N LYS A 52 -8.27 -6.46 5.57
CA LYS A 52 -9.36 -6.77 4.64
C LYS A 52 -10.19 -5.53 4.30
N LYS A 53 -10.43 -4.64 5.27
CA LYS A 53 -11.14 -3.38 5.05
C LYS A 53 -10.28 -2.43 4.23
N SER A 54 -9.01 -2.28 4.58
CA SER A 54 -8.05 -1.50 3.81
C SER A 54 -7.97 -1.96 2.36
N LEU A 55 -7.82 -3.27 2.14
CA LEU A 55 -7.74 -3.87 0.81
C LEU A 55 -8.96 -3.53 -0.08
N LYS A 56 -10.17 -3.49 0.50
CA LYS A 56 -11.38 -3.12 -0.21
C LYS A 56 -11.31 -1.68 -0.71
N LEU A 57 -10.88 -0.74 0.14
CA LEU A 57 -10.74 0.68 -0.20
C LEU A 57 -9.63 0.91 -1.22
N LEU A 58 -8.46 0.32 -1.01
CA LEU A 58 -7.31 0.49 -1.90
C LEU A 58 -7.57 -0.11 -3.30
N LYS A 59 -8.28 -1.21 -3.40
CA LYS A 59 -8.73 -1.76 -4.69
C LYS A 59 -9.69 -0.83 -5.44
N ALA A 60 -10.54 -0.11 -4.74
CA ALA A 60 -11.41 0.89 -5.38
C ALA A 60 -10.58 2.07 -5.87
N LEU A 61 -9.68 2.59 -5.03
CA LEU A 61 -8.77 3.67 -5.40
C LEU A 61 -7.86 3.27 -6.59
N SER A 62 -7.24 2.09 -6.57
CA SER A 62 -6.30 1.65 -7.61
C SER A 62 -6.88 1.48 -9.02
N ARG A 63 -8.18 1.63 -9.19
CA ARG A 63 -8.88 1.62 -10.50
C ARG A 63 -9.10 3.02 -11.08
N ARG A 64 -8.74 4.06 -10.35
CA ARG A 64 -8.92 5.46 -10.75
C ARG A 64 -7.69 5.96 -11.52
N ASP A 65 -7.93 6.93 -12.39
CA ASP A 65 -6.90 7.55 -13.22
C ASP A 65 -6.45 8.92 -12.66
N ASP A 66 -7.15 9.42 -11.63
CA ASP A 66 -6.99 10.77 -11.07
C ASP A 66 -6.36 10.79 -9.68
N LEU A 67 -5.56 9.77 -9.35
CA LEU A 67 -4.96 9.60 -8.01
C LEU A 67 -3.87 10.64 -7.70
N GLY A 68 -3.25 11.24 -8.71
CA GLY A 68 -2.20 12.24 -8.53
C GLY A 68 -1.04 11.73 -7.68
N SER A 69 -0.61 12.54 -6.71
CA SER A 69 0.52 12.20 -5.83
C SER A 69 0.27 10.99 -4.89
N TYR A 70 -0.96 10.54 -4.75
CA TYR A 70 -1.29 9.39 -3.90
C TYR A 70 -1.10 8.03 -4.58
N GLU A 71 -0.90 8.02 -5.91
CA GLU A 71 -0.94 6.77 -6.68
C GLU A 71 0.11 5.77 -6.22
N ILE A 72 1.35 6.19 -6.06
CA ILE A 72 2.47 5.33 -5.62
C ILE A 72 2.18 4.72 -4.25
N GLU A 73 1.76 5.56 -3.31
CA GLU A 73 1.48 5.09 -1.94
C GLU A 73 0.27 4.17 -1.89
N ILE A 74 -0.77 4.42 -2.69
CA ILE A 74 -1.92 3.53 -2.81
C ILE A 74 -1.49 2.14 -3.28
N PHE A 75 -0.60 2.02 -4.27
CA PHE A 75 -0.09 0.73 -4.72
C PHE A 75 0.83 0.07 -3.68
N ASN A 76 1.63 0.81 -2.95
CA ASN A 76 2.41 0.29 -1.83
C ASN A 76 1.51 -0.28 -0.72
N LEU A 77 0.51 0.48 -0.27
CA LEU A 77 -0.45 0.04 0.74
C LEU A 77 -1.31 -1.13 0.26
N LEU A 78 -1.61 -1.19 -1.04
CA LEU A 78 -2.32 -2.32 -1.65
C LEU A 78 -1.48 -3.60 -1.59
N GLY A 79 -0.18 -3.50 -1.89
CA GLY A 79 0.78 -4.60 -1.74
C GLY A 79 0.86 -5.09 -0.30
N ASP A 80 1.01 -4.18 0.65
CA ASP A 80 1.02 -4.46 2.09
C ASP A 80 -0.25 -5.16 2.55
N SER A 81 -1.40 -4.66 2.11
CA SER A 81 -2.68 -5.26 2.48
C SER A 81 -2.81 -6.68 1.94
N TYR A 82 -2.35 -6.95 0.70
CA TYR A 82 -2.38 -8.30 0.15
C TYR A 82 -1.46 -9.29 0.89
N ARG A 83 -0.28 -8.85 1.36
CA ARG A 83 0.63 -9.75 2.09
C ARG A 83 0.22 -9.97 3.55
N LYS A 84 -0.52 -9.02 4.17
CA LYS A 84 -0.85 -9.03 5.61
C LYS A 84 -2.26 -9.53 5.94
N ILE A 85 -3.13 -9.77 4.97
CA ILE A 85 -4.46 -10.38 5.23
C ILE A 85 -4.32 -11.82 5.74
N LYS A 86 -5.36 -12.33 6.42
CA LYS A 86 -5.39 -13.69 7.00
C LYS A 86 -5.04 -14.82 6.01
N LYS A 87 -5.36 -14.62 4.73
CA LYS A 87 -4.95 -15.50 3.61
C LYS A 87 -4.16 -14.65 2.62
N PRO A 88 -2.83 -14.54 2.78
CA PRO A 88 -2.00 -13.68 1.93
C PRO A 88 -2.10 -14.03 0.45
N ASN A 89 -1.96 -13.02 -0.38
CA ASN A 89 -1.80 -13.19 -1.82
C ASN A 89 -0.52 -12.48 -2.25
N PHE A 90 0.59 -13.20 -2.18
CA PHE A 90 1.92 -12.66 -2.44
C PHE A 90 2.12 -12.24 -3.90
N GLU A 91 1.52 -12.96 -4.85
CA GLU A 91 1.54 -12.57 -6.27
C GLU A 91 0.89 -11.21 -6.51
N LYS A 92 -0.27 -10.95 -5.90
CA LYS A 92 -0.93 -9.65 -5.99
C LYS A 92 -0.19 -8.55 -5.23
N SER A 93 0.48 -8.89 -4.13
CA SER A 93 1.34 -7.98 -3.41
C SER A 93 2.51 -7.52 -4.29
N GLU A 94 3.25 -8.47 -4.88
CA GLU A 94 4.33 -8.19 -5.81
C GLU A 94 3.88 -7.33 -6.99
N LYS A 95 2.74 -7.68 -7.58
CA LYS A 95 2.19 -6.94 -8.72
C LYS A 95 1.85 -5.49 -8.35
N ALA A 96 1.35 -5.25 -7.15
CA ALA A 96 1.06 -3.91 -6.66
C ALA A 96 2.35 -3.10 -6.46
N TYR A 97 3.38 -3.65 -5.81
CA TYR A 97 4.67 -2.99 -5.66
C TYR A 97 5.36 -2.71 -7.00
N LYS A 98 5.34 -3.67 -7.92
CA LYS A 98 5.88 -3.46 -9.27
C LYS A 98 5.14 -2.33 -10.02
N LYS A 99 3.83 -2.17 -9.77
CA LYS A 99 3.08 -1.06 -10.34
C LYS A 99 3.49 0.28 -9.72
N ALA A 100 3.75 0.34 -8.42
CA ALA A 100 4.31 1.52 -7.77
C ALA A 100 5.66 1.93 -8.38
N LEU A 101 6.58 0.97 -8.63
CA LEU A 101 7.86 1.24 -9.29
C LEU A 101 7.72 1.63 -10.77
N ALA A 102 6.67 1.18 -11.45
CA ALA A 102 6.40 1.61 -12.82
C ALA A 102 5.94 3.08 -12.90
N ILE A 103 5.41 3.63 -11.79
CA ILE A 103 5.03 5.05 -11.68
C ILE A 103 6.24 5.89 -11.28
N ASP A 104 7.00 5.43 -10.30
CA ASP A 104 8.26 6.06 -9.84
C ASP A 104 9.32 4.99 -9.58
N GLU A 105 10.23 4.83 -10.53
CA GLU A 105 11.34 3.88 -10.44
C GLU A 105 12.37 4.21 -9.34
N ASN A 106 12.31 5.42 -8.78
CA ASN A 106 13.20 5.87 -7.73
C ASN A 106 12.59 5.72 -6.32
N ASN A 107 11.42 5.12 -6.18
CA ASN A 107 10.75 4.99 -4.89
C ASN A 107 11.42 3.96 -3.98
N ILE A 108 12.32 4.40 -3.12
CA ILE A 108 13.10 3.57 -2.18
C ILE A 108 12.20 2.68 -1.33
N ALA A 109 11.10 3.22 -0.79
CA ALA A 109 10.20 2.46 0.07
C ALA A 109 9.59 1.23 -0.65
N THR A 110 9.33 1.35 -1.95
CA THR A 110 8.81 0.23 -2.74
C THR A 110 9.86 -0.87 -2.95
N TYR A 111 11.14 -0.52 -3.13
CA TYR A 111 12.23 -1.51 -3.18
C TYR A 111 12.34 -2.28 -1.87
N VAL A 112 12.29 -1.59 -0.73
CA VAL A 112 12.29 -2.21 0.61
C VAL A 112 11.12 -3.18 0.74
N ASN A 113 9.91 -2.75 0.38
CA ASN A 113 8.71 -3.60 0.44
C ASN A 113 8.83 -4.87 -0.43
N LEU A 114 9.50 -4.79 -1.59
CA LEU A 114 9.75 -5.95 -2.45
C LEU A 114 10.78 -6.89 -1.85
N ILE A 115 11.86 -6.37 -1.26
CA ILE A 115 12.87 -7.17 -0.55
C ILE A 115 12.19 -7.93 0.60
N ASP A 116 11.46 -7.24 1.46
CA ASP A 116 10.70 -7.85 2.57
C ASP A 116 9.74 -8.94 2.07
N LEU A 117 9.05 -8.68 0.95
CA LEU A 117 8.13 -9.66 0.38
C LEU A 117 8.87 -10.91 -0.08
N TYR A 118 9.99 -10.76 -0.79
CA TYR A 118 10.74 -11.89 -1.31
C TYR A 118 11.42 -12.71 -0.20
N LEU A 119 11.93 -12.07 0.85
CA LEU A 119 12.39 -12.77 2.04
C LEU A 119 11.23 -13.53 2.70
N LEU A 120 10.08 -12.89 2.90
CA LEU A 120 8.90 -13.53 3.52
C LEU A 120 8.47 -14.82 2.78
N ILE A 121 8.65 -14.90 1.46
CA ILE A 121 8.27 -16.06 0.65
C ILE A 121 9.46 -16.97 0.29
N ASN A 122 10.61 -16.77 0.93
CA ASN A 122 11.83 -17.55 0.76
C ASN A 122 12.42 -17.50 -0.67
N GLU A 123 12.30 -16.34 -1.32
CA GLU A 123 12.85 -16.05 -2.64
C GLU A 123 14.08 -15.14 -2.53
N LYS A 124 15.12 -15.64 -1.86
CA LYS A 124 16.34 -14.88 -1.53
C LYS A 124 17.02 -14.26 -2.76
N GLU A 125 17.12 -15.01 -3.85
CA GLU A 125 17.76 -14.54 -5.09
C GLU A 125 17.02 -13.32 -5.65
N LYS A 126 15.69 -13.29 -5.57
CA LYS A 126 14.91 -12.13 -5.99
C LYS A 126 15.11 -10.93 -5.06
N ALA A 127 15.26 -11.16 -3.76
CA ALA A 127 15.56 -10.09 -2.82
C ALA A 127 16.93 -9.45 -3.14
N GLU A 128 17.94 -10.27 -3.46
CA GLU A 128 19.27 -9.81 -3.89
C GLU A 128 19.22 -9.01 -5.20
N GLU A 129 18.45 -9.46 -6.20
CA GLU A 129 18.24 -8.72 -7.44
C GLU A 129 17.63 -7.33 -7.19
N ILE A 130 16.66 -7.23 -6.29
CA ILE A 130 16.04 -5.95 -5.93
C ILE A 130 17.01 -5.07 -5.16
N LEU A 131 17.83 -5.65 -4.26
CA LEU A 131 18.86 -4.90 -3.53
C LEU A 131 19.90 -4.31 -4.49
N ILE A 132 20.32 -5.03 -5.53
CA ILE A 132 21.24 -4.51 -6.57
C ILE A 132 20.64 -3.29 -7.26
N LYS A 133 19.34 -3.31 -7.60
CA LYS A 133 18.66 -2.16 -8.20
C LYS A 133 18.63 -0.97 -7.26
N LEU A 134 18.30 -1.21 -5.99
CA LEU A 134 18.28 -0.17 -4.97
C LEU A 134 19.68 0.46 -4.77
N VAL A 135 20.73 -0.35 -4.75
CA VAL A 135 22.12 0.13 -4.62
C VAL A 135 22.52 1.04 -5.78
N ASN A 136 22.13 0.69 -7.00
CA ASN A 136 22.41 1.54 -8.16
C ASN A 136 21.74 2.92 -8.05
N LEU A 137 20.66 3.01 -7.27
CA LEU A 137 19.92 4.24 -7.04
C LEU A 137 20.53 5.09 -5.91
N ILE A 138 20.87 4.46 -4.77
CA ILE A 138 21.23 5.18 -3.53
C ILE A 138 22.72 5.05 -3.15
N GLY A 139 23.47 4.16 -3.77
CA GLY A 139 24.85 3.82 -3.40
C GLY A 139 24.95 2.86 -2.20
N THR A 140 26.17 2.42 -1.91
CA THR A 140 26.45 1.42 -0.85
C THR A 140 26.69 2.03 0.53
N ASP A 141 26.83 3.34 0.63
CA ASP A 141 27.16 4.03 1.89
C ASP A 141 25.94 4.29 2.78
N GLN A 142 24.75 4.14 2.22
CA GLN A 142 23.49 4.35 2.93
C GLN A 142 23.24 3.27 3.98
N ASN A 143 22.75 3.68 5.15
CA ASN A 143 22.41 2.75 6.22
C ASN A 143 21.38 1.71 5.81
N ILE A 144 20.37 2.11 5.07
CA ILE A 144 19.32 1.21 4.58
C ILE A 144 19.88 0.07 3.74
N TYR A 145 20.90 0.32 2.90
CA TYR A 145 21.58 -0.74 2.16
C TYR A 145 22.25 -1.75 3.08
N LYS A 146 22.97 -1.26 4.10
CA LYS A 146 23.69 -2.11 5.03
C LYS A 146 22.74 -2.99 5.82
N GLU A 147 21.63 -2.43 6.31
CA GLU A 147 20.58 -3.15 7.03
C GLU A 147 19.94 -4.24 6.17
N LEU A 148 19.50 -3.92 4.96
CA LEU A 148 18.88 -4.89 4.04
C LEU A 148 19.85 -5.98 3.61
N LYS A 149 21.14 -5.64 3.39
CA LYS A 149 22.15 -6.62 3.04
C LYS A 149 22.39 -7.61 4.19
N GLU A 150 22.48 -7.13 5.43
CA GLU A 150 22.60 -7.99 6.60
C GLU A 150 21.37 -8.88 6.78
N GLU A 151 20.17 -8.35 6.56
CA GLU A 151 18.93 -9.11 6.63
C GLU A 151 18.93 -10.26 5.61
N ILE A 152 19.30 -9.98 4.36
CA ILE A 152 19.38 -11.00 3.30
C ILE A 152 20.46 -12.04 3.60
N LEU A 153 21.62 -11.63 4.16
CA LEU A 153 22.71 -12.55 4.48
C LEU A 153 22.37 -13.49 5.64
N ASN A 154 21.56 -13.04 6.58
CA ASN A 154 21.15 -13.80 7.77
C ASN A 154 19.89 -14.64 7.54
N PHE A 155 19.28 -14.51 6.36
CA PHE A 155 18.12 -15.28 5.94
C PHE A 155 18.53 -16.63 5.36
#